data_074c90ef79d43072c8f834fa826126d2
#
_entry.id   074c90ef79d43072c8f834fa826126d2
#
_cell.length_a   1.000
_cell.length_b   1.000
_cell.length_c   1.000
_cell.angle_alpha   90.00
_cell.angle_beta   90.00
_cell.angle_gamma   90.00
#
_symmetry.space_group_name_H-M   'P 1'
#
loop_
_entity.id
_entity.type
_entity.pdbx_description
1 polymer ?
#
loop_
_entity_poly.entity_id
_entity_poly.type
_entity_poly.pdbx_seq_one_letter_code
_entity_poly.pdbx_strand_id
1 'polypeptide(L)'
;GGKDPGGISLSKYNEKDFTLSTVLKIKKLLEMEPMIKVVLTRSDDSYPTLQERAKVANDLKADLFVSIHANSIPAGSKSSPSGTETYYTRQESLEFAKTVHKYLIPATGLSDRGVRQSSLYVTRETKMPAILLECGYLSSANDEAWLYSEDFQQRVAEAVVSGIKEYLGL
;
A
#
# COMPACT_ATOMS: atom_id res chain seq x y z
N GLY A 1 3.58 -1.33 12.65
CA GLY A 1 2.79 -1.02 13.84
C GLY A 1 3.42 -1.53 15.11
N GLY A 2 2.94 -1.07 16.23
CA GLY A 2 3.47 -1.43 17.54
C GLY A 2 4.96 -1.13 17.66
N LYS A 3 5.72 -2.16 18.01
CA LYS A 3 7.18 -2.08 18.15
C LYS A 3 7.95 -1.86 16.84
N ASP A 4 7.30 -2.09 15.69
CA ASP A 4 7.90 -1.90 14.37
C ASP A 4 7.40 -0.57 13.78
N PRO A 5 8.25 0.47 13.73
CA PRO A 5 7.88 1.76 13.14
C PRO A 5 7.79 1.70 11.61
N GLY A 6 8.31 0.65 10.96
CA GLY A 6 8.61 0.64 9.53
C GLY A 6 9.79 1.53 9.20
N GLY A 7 9.83 2.06 7.99
CA GLY A 7 10.77 3.11 7.63
C GLY A 7 10.57 4.37 8.49
N ILE A 8 11.65 5.12 8.69
CA ILE A 8 11.62 6.41 9.39
C ILE A 8 11.95 7.50 8.39
N SER A 9 11.11 8.52 8.29
CA SER A 9 11.27 9.63 7.35
C SER A 9 12.40 10.59 7.77
N LEU A 10 12.76 11.50 6.90
CA LEU A 10 13.77 12.54 7.19
C LEU A 10 13.38 13.40 8.40
N SER A 11 12.10 13.72 8.52
CA SER A 11 11.53 14.49 9.67
C SER A 11 11.15 13.61 10.87
N LYS A 12 11.61 12.34 10.90
CA LYS A 12 11.39 11.39 11.99
C LYS A 12 9.94 10.89 12.17
N TYR A 13 9.12 10.99 11.16
CA TYR A 13 7.81 10.33 11.13
C TYR A 13 7.97 8.83 10.82
N ASN A 14 7.07 8.01 11.34
CA ASN A 14 7.11 6.56 11.15
C ASN A 14 6.22 6.13 9.98
N GLU A 15 6.68 5.18 9.17
CA GLU A 15 5.88 4.58 8.11
C GLU A 15 4.55 4.00 8.64
N LYS A 16 4.56 3.40 9.83
CA LYS A 16 3.37 2.80 10.44
C LYS A 16 2.20 3.77 10.58
N ASP A 17 2.47 5.07 10.79
CA ASP A 17 1.43 6.09 10.97
C ASP A 17 0.80 6.45 9.63
N PHE A 18 1.61 6.63 8.58
CA PHE A 18 1.13 6.80 7.21
C PHE A 18 0.27 5.62 6.75
N THR A 19 0.77 4.37 6.92
CA THR A 19 0.07 3.18 6.44
C THR A 19 -1.26 2.97 7.15
N LEU A 20 -1.31 3.18 8.47
CA LEU A 20 -2.56 3.05 9.25
C LEU A 20 -3.59 4.10 8.82
N SER A 21 -3.18 5.36 8.76
CA SER A 21 -4.07 6.47 8.36
C SER A 21 -4.65 6.23 6.97
N THR A 22 -3.82 5.81 6.02
CA THR A 22 -4.24 5.56 4.64
C THR A 22 -5.21 4.36 4.53
N VAL A 23 -4.92 3.23 5.19
CA VAL A 23 -5.81 2.06 5.12
C VAL A 23 -7.14 2.29 5.82
N LEU A 24 -7.20 3.12 6.86
CA LEU A 24 -8.47 3.49 7.49
C LEU A 24 -9.36 4.33 6.56
N LYS A 25 -8.76 5.20 5.74
CA LYS A 25 -9.48 5.94 4.68
C LYS A 25 -9.99 5.00 3.59
N ILE A 26 -9.14 4.07 3.11
CA ILE A 26 -9.53 3.04 2.14
C ILE A 26 -10.72 2.22 2.68
N LYS A 27 -10.62 1.75 3.92
CA LYS A 27 -11.69 0.99 4.58
C LYS A 27 -13.01 1.77 4.58
N LYS A 28 -12.97 3.03 5.02
CA LYS A 28 -14.17 3.89 5.07
C LYS A 28 -14.84 4.04 3.70
N LEU A 29 -14.07 4.19 2.64
CA LEU A 29 -14.59 4.31 1.28
C LEU A 29 -15.17 2.98 0.77
N LEU A 30 -14.46 1.86 0.98
CA LEU A 30 -14.93 0.54 0.53
C LEU A 30 -16.17 0.05 1.31
N GLU A 31 -16.33 0.43 2.58
CA GLU A 31 -17.53 0.11 3.37
C GLU A 31 -18.80 0.77 2.82
N MET A 32 -18.68 1.77 1.95
CA MET A 32 -19.83 2.36 1.25
C MET A 32 -20.31 1.51 0.07
N GLU A 33 -19.54 0.50 -0.34
CA GLU A 33 -19.86 -0.41 -1.44
C GLU A 33 -20.51 -1.69 -0.90
N PRO A 34 -21.80 -1.91 -1.12
CA PRO A 34 -22.53 -3.06 -0.53
C PRO A 34 -21.97 -4.43 -0.93
N MET A 35 -21.29 -4.50 -2.07
CA MET A 35 -20.69 -5.72 -2.62
C MET A 35 -19.31 -6.04 -2.04
N ILE A 36 -18.72 -5.15 -1.24
CA ILE A 36 -17.35 -5.30 -0.75
C ILE A 36 -17.33 -5.47 0.77
N LYS A 37 -16.73 -6.57 1.23
CA LYS A 37 -16.40 -6.77 2.63
C LYS A 37 -14.92 -6.48 2.86
N VAL A 38 -14.62 -5.48 3.66
CA VAL A 38 -13.25 -5.08 3.98
C VAL A 38 -12.79 -5.66 5.32
N VAL A 39 -11.61 -6.27 5.34
CA VAL A 39 -10.93 -6.70 6.57
C VAL A 39 -9.53 -6.13 6.59
N LEU A 40 -9.17 -5.46 7.69
CA LEU A 40 -7.83 -4.96 7.91
C LEU A 40 -7.00 -5.97 8.69
N THR A 41 -5.72 -6.10 8.37
CA THR A 41 -4.78 -6.90 9.18
C THR A 41 -4.43 -6.23 10.52
N ARG A 42 -4.61 -4.91 10.61
CA ARG A 42 -4.63 -4.12 11.85
C ARG A 42 -5.49 -2.86 11.68
N SER A 43 -6.11 -2.40 12.75
CA SER A 43 -6.91 -1.16 12.80
C SER A 43 -6.42 -0.18 13.87
N ASP A 44 -5.32 -0.50 14.52
CA ASP A 44 -4.68 0.26 15.60
C ASP A 44 -3.15 0.14 15.52
N ASP A 45 -2.43 0.58 16.57
CA ASP A 45 -0.97 0.45 16.62
C ASP A 45 -0.51 -0.94 17.09
N SER A 46 -1.19 -2.00 16.69
CA SER A 46 -0.74 -3.38 16.91
C SER A 46 0.31 -3.81 15.88
N TYR A 47 1.03 -4.89 16.18
CA TYR A 47 2.07 -5.48 15.32
C TYR A 47 1.71 -6.92 14.93
N PRO A 48 0.89 -7.14 13.91
CA PRO A 48 0.80 -8.47 13.31
C PRO A 48 2.06 -8.77 12.50
N THR A 49 2.60 -9.97 12.68
CA THR A 49 3.73 -10.47 11.90
C THR A 49 3.35 -10.62 10.42
N LEU A 50 4.33 -10.76 9.52
CA LEU A 50 4.06 -11.00 8.10
C LEU A 50 3.26 -12.28 7.88
N GLN A 51 3.53 -13.32 8.70
CA GLN A 51 2.80 -14.59 8.69
C GLN A 51 1.32 -14.39 9.06
N GLU A 52 1.05 -13.65 10.13
CA GLU A 52 -0.30 -13.37 10.58
C GLU A 52 -1.09 -12.57 9.55
N ARG A 53 -0.46 -11.60 8.88
CA ARG A 53 -1.11 -10.82 7.80
C ARG A 53 -1.55 -11.72 6.64
N ALA A 54 -0.65 -12.57 6.14
CA ALA A 54 -0.97 -13.53 5.08
C ALA A 54 -2.02 -14.56 5.54
N LYS A 55 -1.91 -15.03 6.79
CA LYS A 55 -2.86 -15.99 7.37
C LYS A 55 -4.27 -15.45 7.43
N VAL A 56 -4.47 -14.21 7.87
CA VAL A 56 -5.80 -13.56 7.90
C VAL A 56 -6.46 -13.60 6.53
N ALA A 57 -5.75 -13.19 5.48
CA ALA A 57 -6.30 -13.19 4.12
C ALA A 57 -6.63 -14.60 3.61
N ASN A 58 -5.74 -15.57 3.88
CA ASN A 58 -5.91 -16.95 3.44
C ASN A 58 -7.05 -17.67 4.17
N ASP A 59 -7.18 -17.48 5.48
CA ASP A 59 -8.25 -18.09 6.29
C ASP A 59 -9.63 -17.56 5.89
N LEU A 60 -9.70 -16.27 5.58
CA LEU A 60 -10.92 -15.64 5.09
C LEU A 60 -11.24 -15.98 3.64
N LYS A 61 -10.31 -16.62 2.91
CA LYS A 61 -10.40 -16.82 1.45
C LYS A 61 -10.75 -15.51 0.75
N ALA A 62 -10.01 -14.44 1.11
CA ALA A 62 -10.24 -13.12 0.51
C ALA A 62 -10.05 -13.17 -1.01
N ASP A 63 -10.80 -12.35 -1.73
CA ASP A 63 -10.72 -12.25 -3.18
C ASP A 63 -9.48 -11.46 -3.63
N LEU A 64 -9.07 -10.46 -2.86
CA LEU A 64 -7.92 -9.59 -3.12
C LEU A 64 -7.15 -9.28 -1.84
N PHE A 65 -5.85 -9.01 -1.99
CA PHE A 65 -5.00 -8.50 -0.91
C PHE A 65 -4.23 -7.26 -1.36
N VAL A 66 -4.29 -6.19 -0.56
CA VAL A 66 -3.56 -4.94 -0.82
C VAL A 66 -2.73 -4.57 0.41
N SER A 67 -1.44 -4.34 0.21
CA SER A 67 -0.52 -3.84 1.23
C SER A 67 -0.09 -2.41 0.91
N ILE A 68 -0.23 -1.49 1.87
CA ILE A 68 0.13 -0.08 1.72
C ILE A 68 1.44 0.20 2.44
N HIS A 69 2.38 0.82 1.74
CA HIS A 69 3.71 1.15 2.22
C HIS A 69 4.18 2.52 1.74
N ALA A 70 5.23 3.02 2.37
CA ALA A 70 6.07 4.10 1.88
C ALA A 70 7.52 3.64 1.94
N ASN A 71 8.16 3.62 0.80
CA ASN A 71 9.50 3.08 0.59
C ASN A 71 10.57 3.91 1.33
N SER A 72 11.71 3.30 1.58
CA SER A 72 12.88 3.99 2.13
C SER A 72 14.17 3.34 1.64
N ILE A 73 15.22 4.13 1.57
CA ILE A 73 16.58 3.62 1.34
C ILE A 73 17.42 3.76 2.61
N PRO A 74 18.46 2.95 2.79
CA PRO A 74 19.36 3.07 3.94
C PRO A 74 19.97 4.46 4.06
N ALA A 75 20.10 4.96 5.28
CA ALA A 75 20.76 6.23 5.55
C ALA A 75 22.19 6.23 4.99
N GLY A 76 22.59 7.36 4.41
CA GLY A 76 23.93 7.51 3.78
C GLY A 76 24.02 6.99 2.34
N SER A 77 22.93 6.51 1.75
CA SER A 77 22.91 6.16 0.32
C SER A 77 23.16 7.40 -0.54
N LYS A 78 23.93 7.22 -1.63
CA LYS A 78 24.26 8.31 -2.58
C LYS A 78 23.08 8.72 -3.47
N SER A 79 22.02 7.89 -3.55
CA SER A 79 20.82 8.17 -4.32
C SER A 79 19.67 8.55 -3.38
N SER A 80 18.80 9.45 -3.83
CA SER A 80 17.54 9.79 -3.17
C SER A 80 16.41 9.55 -4.15
N PRO A 81 15.97 8.28 -4.31
CA PRO A 81 14.87 7.98 -5.21
C PRO A 81 13.58 8.64 -4.72
N SER A 82 12.73 8.99 -5.66
CA SER A 82 11.41 9.58 -5.47
C SER A 82 10.44 8.89 -6.41
N GLY A 83 9.17 8.77 -6.01
CA GLY A 83 8.12 8.26 -6.88
C GLY A 83 7.36 7.07 -6.32
N THR A 84 6.41 6.61 -7.11
CA THR A 84 5.43 5.58 -6.74
C THR A 84 5.70 4.29 -7.50
N GLU A 85 5.65 3.16 -6.79
CA GLU A 85 5.85 1.81 -7.34
C GLU A 85 4.70 0.90 -6.92
N THR A 86 4.37 -0.09 -7.76
CA THR A 86 3.45 -1.16 -7.39
C THR A 86 4.14 -2.50 -7.58
N TYR A 87 4.14 -3.33 -6.54
CA TYR A 87 4.77 -4.64 -6.55
C TYR A 87 3.75 -5.77 -6.58
N TYR A 88 4.08 -6.83 -7.30
CA TYR A 88 3.39 -8.11 -7.30
C TYR A 88 4.41 -9.26 -7.29
N THR A 89 4.01 -10.46 -6.86
CA THR A 89 4.88 -11.64 -6.88
C THR A 89 4.44 -12.64 -7.94
N ARG A 90 3.17 -13.03 -7.94
CA ARG A 90 2.65 -14.05 -8.84
C ARG A 90 2.02 -13.41 -10.07
N GLN A 91 2.17 -14.07 -11.23
CA GLN A 91 1.73 -13.54 -12.52
C GLN A 91 0.22 -13.23 -12.57
N GLU A 92 -0.60 -13.97 -11.83
CA GLU A 92 -2.04 -13.73 -11.72
C GLU A 92 -2.39 -12.38 -11.09
N SER A 93 -1.46 -11.77 -10.34
CA SER A 93 -1.63 -10.45 -9.73
C SER A 93 -1.27 -9.28 -10.65
N LEU A 94 -0.68 -9.54 -11.82
CA LEU A 94 -0.17 -8.48 -12.71
C LEU A 94 -1.26 -7.52 -13.18
N GLU A 95 -2.42 -8.04 -13.60
CA GLU A 95 -3.52 -7.18 -14.06
C GLU A 95 -4.09 -6.35 -12.92
N PHE A 96 -4.22 -6.94 -11.72
CA PHE A 96 -4.62 -6.18 -10.53
C PHE A 96 -3.62 -5.07 -10.21
N ALA A 97 -2.31 -5.36 -10.26
CA ALA A 97 -1.25 -4.38 -10.03
C ALA A 97 -1.31 -3.23 -11.04
N LYS A 98 -1.46 -3.52 -12.33
CA LYS A 98 -1.58 -2.50 -13.38
C LYS A 98 -2.84 -1.64 -13.22
N THR A 99 -3.97 -2.27 -12.91
CA THR A 99 -5.24 -1.57 -12.74
C THR A 99 -5.17 -0.57 -11.58
N VAL A 100 -4.68 -0.99 -10.42
CA VAL A 100 -4.53 -0.08 -9.28
C VAL A 100 -3.48 0.99 -9.55
N HIS A 101 -2.33 0.62 -10.15
CA HIS A 101 -1.25 1.56 -10.47
C HIS A 101 -1.70 2.69 -11.40
N LYS A 102 -2.55 2.39 -12.38
CA LYS A 102 -3.14 3.37 -13.31
C LYS A 102 -3.85 4.53 -12.57
N TYR A 103 -4.55 4.22 -11.47
CA TYR A 103 -5.21 5.23 -10.65
C TYR A 103 -4.25 5.87 -9.64
N LEU A 104 -3.29 5.11 -9.14
CA LEU A 104 -2.38 5.56 -8.09
C LEU A 104 -1.43 6.66 -8.56
N ILE A 105 -0.89 6.57 -9.78
CA ILE A 105 0.07 7.55 -10.31
C ILE A 105 -0.49 8.97 -10.36
N PRO A 106 -1.64 9.25 -10.99
CA PRO A 106 -2.17 10.61 -10.98
C PRO A 106 -2.58 11.09 -9.59
N ALA A 107 -2.96 10.18 -8.68
CA ALA A 107 -3.36 10.53 -7.32
C ALA A 107 -2.16 10.95 -6.46
N THR A 108 -1.03 10.28 -6.58
CA THR A 108 0.20 10.67 -5.86
C THR A 108 0.83 11.93 -6.45
N GLY A 109 0.74 12.12 -7.77
CA GLY A 109 1.43 13.20 -8.47
C GLY A 109 2.96 13.08 -8.42
N LEU A 110 3.48 11.92 -7.97
CA LEU A 110 4.90 11.62 -7.92
C LEU A 110 5.36 10.91 -9.20
N SER A 111 6.67 10.77 -9.37
CA SER A 111 7.24 10.08 -10.53
C SER A 111 6.74 8.63 -10.60
N ASP A 112 6.33 8.22 -11.79
CA ASP A 112 5.97 6.83 -12.07
C ASP A 112 7.23 5.96 -12.15
N ARG A 113 7.35 5.00 -11.24
CA ARG A 113 8.45 4.03 -11.20
C ARG A 113 8.01 2.63 -11.66
N GLY A 114 6.75 2.49 -12.03
CA GLY A 114 6.19 1.33 -12.70
C GLY A 114 5.69 0.22 -11.79
N VAL A 115 5.11 -0.77 -12.46
CA VAL A 115 4.67 -2.04 -11.86
C VAL A 115 5.83 -3.04 -11.95
N ARG A 116 6.21 -3.65 -10.82
CA ARG A 116 7.41 -4.46 -10.67
C ARG A 116 7.13 -5.83 -10.07
N GLN A 117 7.77 -6.85 -10.58
CA GLN A 117 7.73 -8.17 -9.97
C GLN A 117 8.83 -8.31 -8.91
N SER A 118 8.44 -8.73 -7.70
CA SER A 118 9.37 -8.98 -6.60
C SER A 118 8.79 -10.01 -5.63
N SER A 119 9.66 -10.82 -5.03
CA SER A 119 9.26 -11.84 -4.05
C SER A 119 9.12 -11.23 -2.65
N LEU A 120 8.00 -10.54 -2.40
CA LEU A 120 7.67 -9.99 -1.09
C LEU A 120 6.79 -10.98 -0.32
N TYR A 121 7.02 -11.10 1.01
CA TYR A 121 6.38 -12.13 1.82
C TYR A 121 4.85 -12.14 1.67
N VAL A 122 4.20 -11.01 1.93
CA VAL A 122 2.72 -10.95 1.94
C VAL A 122 2.09 -11.16 0.57
N THR A 123 2.75 -10.76 -0.54
CA THR A 123 2.26 -11.00 -1.89
C THR A 123 2.61 -12.39 -2.44
N ARG A 124 3.57 -13.08 -1.81
CA ARG A 124 3.94 -14.45 -2.16
C ARG A 124 3.12 -15.49 -1.40
N GLU A 125 2.91 -15.29 -0.08
CA GLU A 125 2.28 -16.27 0.80
C GLU A 125 0.74 -16.18 0.83
N THR A 126 0.16 -15.12 0.32
CA THR A 126 -1.30 -15.01 0.10
C THR A 126 -1.72 -15.80 -1.13
N LYS A 127 -2.94 -16.38 -1.14
CA LYS A 127 -3.44 -17.32 -2.15
C LYS A 127 -4.35 -16.67 -3.20
N MET A 128 -4.59 -15.38 -3.12
CA MET A 128 -5.40 -14.59 -4.03
C MET A 128 -4.53 -13.56 -4.75
N PRO A 129 -5.03 -12.84 -5.78
CA PRO A 129 -4.32 -11.70 -6.34
C PRO A 129 -3.92 -10.71 -5.27
N ALA A 130 -2.61 -10.41 -5.18
CA ALA A 130 -2.01 -9.64 -4.11
C ALA A 130 -0.99 -8.64 -4.64
N ILE A 131 -1.10 -7.40 -4.14
CA ILE A 131 -0.22 -6.30 -4.52
C ILE A 131 0.30 -5.55 -3.29
N LEU A 132 1.45 -4.89 -3.46
CA LEU A 132 2.03 -3.99 -2.47
C LEU A 132 2.33 -2.65 -3.15
N LEU A 133 1.81 -1.58 -2.56
CA LEU A 133 1.92 -0.22 -3.06
C LEU A 133 2.96 0.55 -2.25
N GLU A 134 3.99 1.06 -2.93
CA GLU A 134 4.93 2.03 -2.39
C GLU A 134 4.51 3.42 -2.86
N CYS A 135 3.81 4.16 -2.01
CA CYS A 135 3.15 5.41 -2.37
C CYS A 135 4.10 6.60 -2.54
N GLY A 136 5.35 6.45 -2.14
CA GLY A 136 6.42 7.45 -2.19
C GLY A 136 7.57 7.01 -1.31
N TYR A 137 8.64 7.80 -1.26
CA TYR A 137 9.85 7.51 -0.49
C TYR A 137 9.96 8.38 0.75
N LEU A 138 10.01 7.76 1.94
CA LEU A 138 10.27 8.42 3.23
C LEU A 138 11.66 9.11 3.27
N SER A 139 12.58 8.61 2.47
CA SER A 139 13.94 9.13 2.31
C SER A 139 14.07 10.26 1.28
N SER A 140 12.97 10.63 0.61
CA SER A 140 12.90 11.74 -0.33
C SER A 140 12.20 12.93 0.32
N ALA A 141 12.86 14.08 0.40
CA ALA A 141 12.27 15.30 0.95
C ALA A 141 11.02 15.74 0.17
N ASN A 142 11.01 15.51 -1.15
CA ASN A 142 9.86 15.82 -2.01
C ASN A 142 8.66 14.93 -1.67
N ASP A 143 8.88 13.61 -1.56
CA ASP A 143 7.78 12.67 -1.32
C ASP A 143 7.28 12.75 0.12
N GLU A 144 8.20 12.88 1.09
CA GLU A 144 7.87 13.02 2.50
C GLU A 144 6.92 14.18 2.78
N ALA A 145 7.12 15.31 2.10
CA ALA A 145 6.26 16.48 2.24
C ALA A 145 4.77 16.19 1.96
N TRP A 146 4.49 15.18 1.14
CA TRP A 146 3.12 14.78 0.79
C TRP A 146 2.58 13.63 1.64
N LEU A 147 3.41 12.59 1.92
CA LEU A 147 2.98 11.33 2.54
C LEU A 147 2.14 11.52 3.81
N TYR A 148 2.46 12.53 4.63
CA TYR A 148 1.75 12.78 5.90
C TYR A 148 0.64 13.83 5.78
N SER A 149 0.33 14.33 4.58
CA SER A 149 -0.80 15.22 4.38
C SER A 149 -2.12 14.43 4.26
N GLU A 150 -3.19 14.94 4.88
CA GLU A 150 -4.52 14.36 4.81
C GLU A 150 -5.03 14.27 3.36
N ASP A 151 -4.79 15.30 2.56
CA ASP A 151 -5.21 15.36 1.17
C ASP A 151 -4.53 14.28 0.33
N PHE A 152 -3.22 14.09 0.48
CA PHE A 152 -2.48 13.05 -0.24
C PHE A 152 -3.01 11.65 0.11
N GLN A 153 -3.16 11.36 1.41
CA GLN A 153 -3.66 10.07 1.87
C GLN A 153 -5.09 9.80 1.40
N GLN A 154 -5.93 10.84 1.32
CA GLN A 154 -7.28 10.74 0.80
C GLN A 154 -7.28 10.42 -0.70
N ARG A 155 -6.48 11.13 -1.50
CA ARG A 155 -6.33 10.84 -2.93
C ARG A 155 -5.80 9.42 -3.19
N VAL A 156 -4.81 8.98 -2.43
CA VAL A 156 -4.30 7.60 -2.50
C VAL A 156 -5.41 6.60 -2.18
N ALA A 157 -6.20 6.86 -1.13
CA ALA A 157 -7.30 5.98 -0.77
C ALA A 157 -8.35 5.88 -1.87
N GLU A 158 -8.75 6.99 -2.46
CA GLU A 158 -9.70 7.05 -3.58
C GLU A 158 -9.18 6.31 -4.82
N ALA A 159 -7.90 6.46 -5.14
CA ALA A 159 -7.25 5.77 -6.24
C ALA A 159 -7.23 4.26 -6.05
N VAL A 160 -6.88 3.79 -4.85
CA VAL A 160 -6.87 2.36 -4.52
C VAL A 160 -8.29 1.79 -4.63
N VAL A 161 -9.28 2.48 -4.11
CA VAL A 161 -10.70 2.07 -4.19
C VAL A 161 -11.16 1.99 -5.65
N SER A 162 -10.85 3.01 -6.48
CA SER A 162 -11.18 3.02 -7.89
C SER A 162 -10.54 1.85 -8.64
N GLY A 163 -9.27 1.57 -8.37
CA GLY A 163 -8.56 0.45 -8.97
C GLY A 163 -9.13 -0.92 -8.53
N ILE A 164 -9.51 -1.08 -7.27
CA ILE A 164 -10.18 -2.29 -6.77
C ILE A 164 -11.52 -2.49 -7.47
N LYS A 165 -12.34 -1.45 -7.54
CA LYS A 165 -13.65 -1.50 -8.17
C LYS A 165 -13.56 -1.84 -9.66
N GLU A 166 -12.68 -1.18 -10.42
CA GLU A 166 -12.47 -1.49 -11.82
C GLU A 166 -12.03 -2.95 -12.02
N TYR A 167 -11.10 -3.43 -11.20
CA TYR A 167 -10.62 -4.81 -11.31
C TYR A 167 -11.72 -5.85 -11.00
N LEU A 168 -12.64 -5.54 -10.09
CA LEU A 168 -13.79 -6.38 -9.75
C LEU A 168 -14.99 -6.21 -10.69
N GLY A 169 -14.96 -5.25 -11.59
CA GLY A 169 -16.07 -4.95 -12.50
C GLY A 169 -17.26 -4.26 -11.82
N LEU A 170 -16.99 -3.44 -10.81
CA LEU A 170 -17.98 -2.70 -10.02
C LEU A 170 -18.05 -1.23 -10.41
#